data_35c40ca66bb522ede7c9dcd527cee856
#
_entry.id   35c40ca66bb522ede7c9dcd527cee856
#
_cell.length_a   1.000
_cell.length_b   1.000
_cell.length_c   1.000
_cell.angle_alpha   90.00
_cell.angle_beta   90.00
_cell.angle_gamma   90.00
#
_symmetry.space_group_name_H-M   'P 1'
#
loop_
_entity.id
_entity.type
_entity.pdbx_description
1 polymer ?
#
loop_
_entity_poly.entity_id
_entity_poly.type
_entity_poly.pdbx_seq_one_letter_code
_entity_poly.pdbx_strand_id
1 'polypeptide(L)'
;MGKTAIIVEDEIFVALDLERILTAAGYSVVGIAADRRTACEIGRGCDFAFIDVNLRDGPTGPEIADTLAREHNVKVVFVTANPSQIIDDRQALGYVRKPFSESAIAAAAAIASGGTPPPDAANDVILFGDRGRASTVMSA
;
A
#
# COMPACT_ATOMS: atom_id res chain seq x y z
N MET A 1 6.15 4.00 -19.91
CA MET A 1 6.04 2.77 -19.12
C MET A 1 5.49 3.09 -17.75
N GLY A 2 4.34 2.59 -17.47
CA GLY A 2 3.75 2.77 -16.15
C GLY A 2 4.38 1.86 -15.12
N LYS A 3 4.35 2.29 -13.88
CA LYS A 3 4.74 1.42 -12.78
C LYS A 3 3.66 0.38 -12.54
N THR A 4 4.05 -0.75 -12.00
CA THR A 4 3.16 -1.86 -11.72
C THR A 4 2.86 -1.98 -10.24
N ALA A 5 1.64 -2.39 -9.93
CA ALA A 5 1.18 -2.51 -8.56
C ALA A 5 0.39 -3.78 -8.34
N ILE A 6 0.44 -4.29 -7.12
CA ILE A 6 -0.47 -5.35 -6.68
C ILE A 6 -1.34 -4.79 -5.54
N ILE A 7 -2.58 -5.23 -5.51
CA ILE A 7 -3.52 -4.92 -4.44
C ILE A 7 -3.74 -6.19 -3.63
N VAL A 8 -3.52 -6.11 -2.32
CA VAL A 8 -3.69 -7.25 -1.41
C VAL A 8 -4.80 -6.89 -0.44
N GLU A 9 -6.00 -7.38 -0.74
CA GLU A 9 -7.23 -6.98 -0.07
C GLU A 9 -8.28 -8.06 -0.28
N ASP A 10 -8.94 -8.51 0.79
CA ASP A 10 -9.94 -9.56 0.66
C ASP A 10 -11.38 -9.03 0.51
N GLU A 11 -11.60 -7.74 0.75
CA GLU A 11 -12.90 -7.13 0.51
C GLU A 11 -12.95 -6.70 -0.95
N ILE A 12 -13.73 -7.42 -1.75
CA ILE A 12 -13.68 -7.26 -3.20
C ILE A 12 -14.03 -5.83 -3.64
N PHE A 13 -15.01 -5.18 -3.01
CA PHE A 13 -15.39 -3.84 -3.42
C PHE A 13 -14.30 -2.81 -3.10
N VAL A 14 -13.58 -3.01 -2.00
CA VAL A 14 -12.44 -2.15 -1.67
C VAL A 14 -11.33 -2.37 -2.68
N ALA A 15 -11.04 -3.62 -3.00
CA ALA A 15 -10.00 -3.96 -3.97
C ALA A 15 -10.30 -3.38 -5.36
N LEU A 16 -11.55 -3.47 -5.81
CA LEU A 16 -11.94 -2.92 -7.10
C LEU A 16 -11.87 -1.39 -7.12
N ASP A 17 -12.18 -0.75 -5.99
CA ASP A 17 -12.07 0.70 -5.90
C ASP A 17 -10.61 1.13 -5.97
N LEU A 18 -9.72 0.42 -5.26
CA LEU A 18 -8.29 0.67 -5.36
C LEU A 18 -7.79 0.50 -6.80
N GLU A 19 -8.23 -0.57 -7.45
CA GLU A 19 -7.84 -0.83 -8.83
C GLU A 19 -8.26 0.30 -9.76
N ARG A 20 -9.50 0.76 -9.59
CA ARG A 20 -10.02 1.87 -10.39
C ARG A 20 -9.17 3.13 -10.21
N ILE A 21 -8.87 3.46 -8.96
CA ILE A 21 -8.10 4.66 -8.66
C ILE A 21 -6.69 4.57 -9.24
N LEU A 22 -6.04 3.45 -9.05
CA LEU A 22 -4.67 3.28 -9.52
C LEU A 22 -4.61 3.27 -11.05
N THR A 23 -5.55 2.61 -11.69
CA THR A 23 -5.61 2.57 -13.15
C THR A 23 -5.85 3.98 -13.72
N ALA A 24 -6.76 4.73 -13.11
CA ALA A 24 -7.04 6.09 -13.54
C ALA A 24 -5.83 7.01 -13.36
N ALA A 25 -4.97 6.71 -12.41
CA ALA A 25 -3.74 7.47 -12.16
C ALA A 25 -2.58 7.04 -13.05
N GLY A 26 -2.78 6.05 -13.92
CA GLY A 26 -1.76 5.66 -14.89
C GLY A 26 -0.93 4.44 -14.51
N TYR A 27 -1.27 3.76 -13.43
CA TYR A 27 -0.53 2.58 -13.01
C TYR A 27 -1.16 1.32 -13.57
N SER A 28 -0.34 0.26 -13.71
CA SER A 28 -0.82 -1.05 -14.15
C SER A 28 -0.98 -1.95 -12.95
N VAL A 29 -2.22 -2.34 -12.66
CA VAL A 29 -2.50 -3.27 -11.56
C VAL A 29 -2.37 -4.68 -12.10
N VAL A 30 -1.40 -5.43 -11.58
CA VAL A 30 -1.12 -6.77 -12.08
C VAL A 30 -2.05 -7.82 -11.51
N GLY A 31 -2.71 -7.52 -10.38
CA GLY A 31 -3.66 -8.45 -9.80
C GLY A 31 -4.15 -8.01 -8.44
N ILE A 32 -5.14 -8.73 -7.97
CA ILE A 32 -5.72 -8.56 -6.64
C ILE A 32 -5.55 -9.89 -5.92
N ALA A 33 -4.96 -9.86 -4.73
CA ALA A 33 -4.75 -11.05 -3.93
C ALA A 33 -5.47 -10.90 -2.60
N ALA A 34 -6.01 -12.00 -2.08
CA ALA A 34 -6.77 -11.99 -0.84
C ALA A 34 -6.06 -12.74 0.29
N ASP A 35 -4.92 -13.35 0.00
CA ASP A 35 -4.16 -14.12 0.97
C ASP A 35 -2.67 -14.04 0.66
N ARG A 36 -1.87 -14.57 1.59
CA ARG A 36 -0.42 -14.47 1.52
C ARG A 36 0.17 -15.19 0.30
N ARG A 37 -0.31 -16.39 0.03
CA ARG A 37 0.26 -17.20 -1.05
C ARG A 37 0.13 -16.49 -2.40
N THR A 38 -1.08 -16.05 -2.71
CA THR A 38 -1.36 -15.38 -3.99
C THR A 38 -0.59 -14.06 -4.07
N ALA A 39 -0.55 -13.31 -2.96
CA ALA A 39 0.13 -12.03 -2.94
C ALA A 39 1.62 -12.18 -3.23
N CYS A 40 2.27 -13.18 -2.63
CA CYS A 40 3.69 -13.39 -2.84
C CYS A 40 3.99 -13.91 -4.24
N GLU A 41 3.08 -14.69 -4.82
CA GLU A 41 3.27 -15.17 -6.18
C GLU A 41 3.14 -14.06 -7.22
N ILE A 42 2.10 -13.23 -7.08
CA ILE A 42 1.82 -12.18 -8.06
C ILE A 42 2.69 -10.96 -7.86
N GLY A 43 2.93 -10.60 -6.59
CA GLY A 43 3.50 -9.30 -6.25
C GLY A 43 5.00 -9.16 -6.41
N ARG A 44 5.72 -10.26 -6.54
CA ARG A 44 7.18 -10.22 -6.45
C ARG A 44 7.87 -9.45 -7.58
N GLY A 45 7.17 -9.19 -8.67
CA GLY A 45 7.73 -8.40 -9.76
C GLY A 45 7.18 -6.99 -9.84
N CYS A 46 6.36 -6.59 -8.88
CA CYS A 46 5.72 -5.28 -8.91
C CYS A 46 6.63 -4.19 -8.37
N ASP A 47 6.35 -2.96 -8.78
CA ASP A 47 7.06 -1.80 -8.23
C ASP A 47 6.57 -1.44 -6.84
N PHE A 48 5.26 -1.53 -6.61
CA PHE A 48 4.70 -1.24 -5.29
C PHE A 48 3.43 -2.06 -5.02
N ALA A 49 3.01 -2.04 -3.77
CA ALA A 49 1.87 -2.82 -3.30
C ALA A 49 1.05 -2.03 -2.30
N PHE A 50 -0.28 -2.16 -2.41
CA PHE A 50 -1.19 -1.70 -1.37
C PHE A 50 -1.70 -2.95 -0.63
N ILE A 51 -1.50 -3.02 0.67
CA ILE A 51 -1.75 -4.22 1.45
C ILE A 51 -2.62 -3.91 2.67
N ASP A 52 -3.73 -4.63 2.82
CA ASP A 52 -4.49 -4.59 4.07
C ASP A 52 -3.81 -5.47 5.10
N VAL A 53 -3.91 -5.08 6.36
CA VAL A 53 -3.36 -5.85 7.48
C VAL A 53 -4.11 -7.15 7.65
N ASN A 54 -5.45 -7.10 7.60
CA ASN A 54 -6.30 -8.27 7.83
C ASN A 54 -6.81 -8.82 6.51
N LEU A 55 -6.52 -10.10 6.27
CA LEU A 55 -6.85 -10.76 5.02
C LEU A 55 -7.62 -12.05 5.30
N ARG A 56 -7.93 -12.79 4.23
CA ARG A 56 -8.69 -14.03 4.35
C ARG A 56 -8.03 -15.03 5.29
N ASP A 57 -6.71 -15.10 5.28
CA ASP A 57 -5.95 -16.04 6.09
C ASP A 57 -5.47 -15.45 7.42
N GLY A 58 -6.03 -14.31 7.83
CA GLY A 58 -5.73 -13.70 9.13
C GLY A 58 -4.95 -12.41 8.99
N PRO A 59 -4.29 -11.95 10.06
CA PRO A 59 -3.54 -10.70 10.03
C PRO A 59 -2.17 -10.89 9.34
N THR A 60 -2.19 -11.37 8.11
CA THR A 60 -0.98 -11.73 7.38
C THR A 60 -0.40 -10.57 6.55
N GLY A 61 -1.09 -9.43 6.50
CA GLY A 61 -0.62 -8.27 5.75
C GLY A 61 0.81 -7.86 6.06
N PRO A 62 1.18 -7.70 7.34
CA PRO A 62 2.55 -7.32 7.68
C PRO A 62 3.60 -8.33 7.23
N GLU A 63 3.27 -9.61 7.29
CA GLU A 63 4.16 -10.68 6.84
C GLU A 63 4.38 -10.61 5.33
N ILE A 64 3.30 -10.34 4.59
CA ILE A 64 3.37 -10.15 3.14
C ILE A 64 4.23 -8.93 2.80
N ALA A 65 4.02 -7.84 3.53
CA ALA A 65 4.78 -6.62 3.35
C ALA A 65 6.27 -6.87 3.55
N ASP A 66 6.61 -7.61 4.61
CA ASP A 66 8.01 -7.94 4.89
C ASP A 66 8.63 -8.75 3.76
N THR A 67 7.93 -9.77 3.29
CA THR A 67 8.43 -10.62 2.21
C THR A 67 8.63 -9.83 0.92
N LEU A 68 7.61 -9.07 0.51
CA LEU A 68 7.68 -8.33 -0.75
C LEU A 68 8.74 -7.23 -0.70
N ALA A 69 8.81 -6.52 0.41
CA ALA A 69 9.76 -5.42 0.53
C ALA A 69 11.20 -5.93 0.63
N ARG A 70 11.45 -6.90 1.49
CA ARG A 70 12.80 -7.34 1.79
C ARG A 70 13.37 -8.26 0.73
N GLU A 71 12.54 -9.16 0.20
CA GLU A 71 13.03 -10.16 -0.76
C GLU A 71 12.90 -9.73 -2.20
N HIS A 72 11.97 -8.83 -2.50
CA HIS A 72 11.67 -8.45 -3.88
C HIS A 72 11.72 -6.95 -4.15
N ASN A 73 12.10 -6.18 -3.15
CA ASN A 73 12.26 -4.72 -3.27
C ASN A 73 10.98 -4.02 -3.72
N VAL A 74 9.84 -4.52 -3.31
CA VAL A 74 8.53 -3.91 -3.59
C VAL A 74 8.26 -2.83 -2.54
N LYS A 75 7.84 -1.65 -2.96
CA LYS A 75 7.49 -0.59 -2.01
C LYS A 75 6.08 -0.84 -1.50
N VAL A 76 5.89 -0.85 -0.20
CA VAL A 76 4.62 -1.23 0.41
C VAL A 76 3.96 -0.05 1.11
N VAL A 77 2.65 0.10 0.88
CA VAL A 77 1.80 1.03 1.64
C VAL A 77 0.64 0.20 2.19
N PHE A 78 0.42 0.27 3.49
CA PHE A 78 -0.74 -0.38 4.08
C PHE A 78 -2.00 0.45 3.86
N VAL A 79 -3.13 -0.22 3.66
CA VAL A 79 -4.44 0.42 3.61
C VAL A 79 -5.30 -0.32 4.63
N THR A 80 -5.60 0.30 5.75
CA THR A 80 -6.22 -0.42 6.86
C THR A 80 -7.17 0.45 7.68
N ALA A 81 -8.20 -0.17 8.23
CA ALA A 81 -9.06 0.47 9.20
C ALA A 81 -8.45 0.45 10.61
N ASN A 82 -7.42 -0.37 10.81
CA ASN A 82 -6.83 -0.61 12.12
C ASN A 82 -5.33 -0.39 12.12
N PRO A 83 -4.86 0.87 11.98
CA PRO A 83 -3.41 1.11 11.91
C PRO A 83 -2.66 0.69 13.16
N SER A 84 -3.35 0.58 14.30
CA SER A 84 -2.70 0.12 15.53
C SER A 84 -2.22 -1.33 15.45
N GLN A 85 -2.71 -2.08 14.47
CA GLN A 85 -2.24 -3.46 14.26
C GLN A 85 -0.91 -3.54 13.50
N ILE A 86 -0.43 -2.43 12.99
CA ILE A 86 0.86 -2.39 12.32
C ILE A 86 1.93 -2.29 13.39
N ILE A 87 2.47 -3.43 13.79
CA ILE A 87 3.45 -3.51 14.87
C ILE A 87 4.86 -3.30 14.33
N ASP A 88 5.16 -3.94 13.21
CA ASP A 88 6.47 -3.84 12.57
C ASP A 88 6.29 -3.06 11.27
N ASP A 89 6.75 -1.82 11.26
CA ASP A 89 6.56 -0.93 10.14
C ASP A 89 7.82 -0.72 9.30
N ARG A 90 8.89 -1.44 9.62
CA ARG A 90 10.20 -1.19 8.99
C ARG A 90 10.21 -1.43 7.49
N GLN A 91 9.33 -2.29 7.01
CA GLN A 91 9.33 -2.70 5.60
C GLN A 91 8.29 -1.95 4.75
N ALA A 92 7.51 -1.07 5.37
CA ALA A 92 6.51 -0.31 4.65
C ALA A 92 6.85 1.17 4.65
N LEU A 93 6.39 1.88 3.61
CA LEU A 93 6.56 3.32 3.54
C LEU A 93 5.63 4.04 4.50
N GLY A 94 4.43 3.52 4.70
CA GLY A 94 3.44 4.15 5.53
C GLY A 94 2.09 3.48 5.36
N TYR A 95 1.02 4.22 5.69
CA TYR A 95 -0.33 3.69 5.53
C TYR A 95 -1.33 4.78 5.17
N VAL A 96 -2.45 4.34 4.61
CA VAL A 96 -3.64 5.15 4.39
C VAL A 96 -4.76 4.49 5.19
N ARG A 97 -5.51 5.31 5.95
CA ARG A 97 -6.58 4.80 6.79
C ARG A 97 -7.87 4.63 6.00
N LYS A 98 -8.58 3.53 6.24
CA LYS A 98 -9.93 3.34 5.69
C LYS A 98 -10.94 4.06 6.57
N PRO A 99 -11.98 4.64 6.02
CA PRO A 99 -12.25 4.80 4.60
C PRO A 99 -11.32 5.86 3.99
N PHE A 100 -10.86 5.57 2.79
CA PHE A 100 -9.89 6.44 2.13
C PHE A 100 -10.56 7.32 1.06
N SER A 101 -9.90 8.43 0.75
CA SER A 101 -10.27 9.24 -0.40
C SER A 101 -9.46 8.80 -1.62
N GLU A 102 -9.99 9.10 -2.79
CA GLU A 102 -9.28 8.83 -4.03
C GLU A 102 -7.93 9.56 -4.07
N SER A 103 -7.93 10.81 -3.60
CA SER A 103 -6.71 11.60 -3.61
C SER A 103 -5.65 11.03 -2.66
N ALA A 104 -6.05 10.44 -1.54
CA ALA A 104 -5.09 9.83 -0.62
C ALA A 104 -4.41 8.62 -1.27
N ILE A 105 -5.18 7.79 -1.95
CA ILE A 105 -4.62 6.64 -2.64
C ILE A 105 -3.70 7.08 -3.78
N ALA A 106 -4.11 8.07 -4.56
CA ALA A 106 -3.26 8.59 -5.63
C ALA A 106 -1.96 9.17 -5.09
N ALA A 107 -2.02 9.88 -3.97
CA ALA A 107 -0.83 10.43 -3.32
C ALA A 107 0.10 9.32 -2.83
N ALA A 108 -0.46 8.30 -2.20
CA ALA A 108 0.34 7.18 -1.70
C ALA A 108 1.02 6.44 -2.86
N ALA A 109 0.31 6.27 -3.97
CA ALA A 109 0.89 5.64 -5.16
C ALA A 109 2.02 6.49 -5.74
N ALA A 110 1.86 7.80 -5.77
CA ALA A 110 2.91 8.69 -6.24
C ALA A 110 4.16 8.55 -5.38
N ILE A 111 4.01 8.51 -4.07
CA ILE A 111 5.12 8.33 -3.15
C ILE A 111 5.78 6.97 -3.38
N ALA A 112 4.98 5.92 -3.46
CA ALA A 112 5.49 4.56 -3.62
C ALA A 112 6.21 4.35 -4.95
N SER A 113 5.80 5.07 -5.99
CA SER A 113 6.42 4.97 -7.31
C SER A 113 7.60 5.93 -7.49
N GLY A 114 7.97 6.66 -6.44
CA GLY A 114 9.11 7.57 -6.49
C GLY A 114 8.78 8.98 -6.92
N GLY A 115 7.50 9.31 -7.05
CA GLY A 115 7.09 10.65 -7.44
C GLY A 115 6.80 11.55 -6.25
N THR A 116 6.30 12.73 -6.55
CA THR A 116 5.91 13.71 -5.55
C THR A 116 4.40 13.93 -5.63
N PRO A 117 3.66 13.71 -4.54
CA PRO A 117 2.22 13.91 -4.56
C PRO A 117 1.85 15.39 -4.45
N PRO A 118 0.64 15.77 -4.87
CA PRO A 118 0.13 17.10 -4.58
C PRO A 118 0.08 17.31 -3.07
N PRO A 119 0.46 18.49 -2.57
CA PRO A 119 0.54 18.72 -1.11
C PRO A 119 -0.74 18.42 -0.34
N ASP A 120 -1.89 18.81 -0.89
CA ASP A 120 -3.16 18.62 -0.19
C ASP A 120 -3.51 17.14 -0.04
N ALA A 121 -3.21 16.35 -1.05
CA ALA A 121 -3.54 14.93 -1.03
C ALA A 121 -2.67 14.14 -0.07
N ALA A 122 -1.44 14.59 0.16
CA ALA A 122 -0.49 13.86 0.99
C ALA A 122 -0.84 13.91 2.48
N ASN A 123 -1.73 14.78 2.91
CA ASN A 123 -2.08 14.90 4.33
C ASN A 123 -2.75 13.65 4.89
N ASP A 124 -3.37 12.83 4.03
CA ASP A 124 -4.06 11.63 4.46
C ASP A 124 -3.17 10.37 4.35
N VAL A 125 -1.92 10.56 4.02
CA VAL A 125 -0.94 9.48 3.96
C VAL A 125 0.02 9.65 5.12
N ILE A 126 0.07 8.64 5.99
CA ILE A 126 1.00 8.68 7.13
C ILE A 126 2.23 7.88 6.74
N LEU A 127 3.37 8.53 6.67
CA LEU A 127 4.62 7.85 6.36
C LEU A 127 5.35 7.47 7.64
N PHE A 128 5.96 6.30 7.62
CA PHE A 128 6.81 5.87 8.72
C PHE A 128 8.17 6.53 8.56
N GLY A 129 8.61 7.14 9.62
CA GLY A 129 9.92 7.76 9.64
C GLY A 129 10.96 6.78 10.12
N ASP A 130 12.16 7.30 10.35
CA ASP A 130 13.24 6.50 10.88
C ASP A 130 12.85 5.90 12.22
N ARG A 131 13.15 4.64 12.37
CA ARG A 131 12.95 3.92 13.63
C ARG A 131 11.51 3.85 14.07
N GLY A 132 10.60 3.69 13.15
CA GLY A 132 9.21 3.50 13.47
C GLY A 132 8.48 4.79 13.83
N ARG A 133 9.12 5.92 13.66
CA ARG A 133 8.47 7.18 13.92
C ARG A 133 7.53 7.49 12.78
N ALA A 134 6.24 7.57 13.08
CA ALA A 134 5.26 7.96 12.09
C ALA A 134 5.28 9.47 11.95
N SER A 135 5.21 9.94 10.73
CA SER A 135 5.11 11.37 10.48
C SER A 135 4.21 11.61 9.30
N THR A 136 3.48 12.72 9.35
CA THR A 136 2.71 13.16 8.21
C THR A 136 3.68 13.82 7.24
N VAL A 137 3.81 13.24 6.08
CA VAL A 137 4.81 13.62 5.11
C VAL A 137 4.85 15.10 4.84
N MET A 138 3.70 15.65 4.68
CA MET A 138 3.60 17.04 4.26
C MET A 138 3.37 17.98 5.41
N SER A 139 3.56 17.49 6.61
CA SER A 139 3.47 18.37 7.76
C SER A 139 4.63 19.35 7.82
N ALA A 140 5.62 19.06 7.05
CA ALA A 140 6.74 19.97 6.94
C ALA A 140 6.37 21.16 6.09
#